data_e5ade51a27c828e12a33e6b589499fcb
#
_entry.id   e5ade51a27c828e12a33e6b589499fcb
#
_cell.length_a   1.000
_cell.length_b   1.000
_cell.length_c   1.000
_cell.angle_alpha   90.00
_cell.angle_beta   90.00
_cell.angle_gamma   90.00
#
_symmetry.space_group_name_H-M   'P 1'
#
loop_
_entity.id
_entity.type
_entity.pdbx_description
1 polymer ?
#
loop_
_entity_poly.entity_id
_entity_poly.type
_entity_poly.pdbx_seq_one_letter_code
_entity_poly.pdbx_strand_id
1 'polypeptide(L)'
;EAGSAAYKAPETEMETLLSDIWQEVLGLDQIGVSDNFFTLGGDSIKGIQMASRLNQHGYKLEMKDLFQHPTIEELVSYVERTEGKQADQGPVEGEADLTPIQRWFFERNFTDKHHWNQSVMLHAKDGFDPEITEKTLHVLTVHHDALRMIYREQKPYYRGLEDASVELNVFELNGPAEDHEDRIEREADRLQSSISLETGHLLKAGLFRAEDGDHLLLAIHHLVVDGVSWRILLEDFTSVYTQLKQGDEPALPPKTHSFAEFAERIKEYANTKAFLKEADYWRELEEKEVCTQLPKDRQSGDQRMRHTRMVSFSLTPEQTEQLMTNVHEAYHTEMNDILLTALGLALKEWTGEDTIGVHLEGHGREDILDGLNITRTVGWFTSMYPMILEMKHADDLSYQLKQMKEDIRHIPNKGVGYGILRYVTAPEHKENLSFEIDPDISFNYLGQFNEMSDSGLFTRSGMPSGQSLSPDTEKPNALDIVGFIENGQMTMTFAYHSLEFHEKTIQSFSDSFKGHLLKIIDHCLAQDGPELTPSDLGDDDLTLDELDKLMEIL
;
A
#
# COMPACT_ATOMS: atom_id res chain seq x y z
N GLU A 1 12.57 -0.31 29.86
CA GLU A 1 13.64 -1.26 29.50
C GLU A 1 12.96 -2.61 29.28
N ALA A 2 12.32 -2.81 28.10
CA ALA A 2 11.82 -4.10 27.65
C ALA A 2 13.03 -4.97 27.33
N GLY A 3 12.96 -6.28 27.65
CA GLY A 3 14.03 -7.24 27.51
C GLY A 3 14.52 -7.38 26.06
N SER A 4 15.43 -6.50 25.63
CA SER A 4 16.17 -6.71 24.41
C SER A 4 17.04 -7.95 24.59
N ALA A 5 16.92 -8.91 23.70
CA ALA A 5 17.97 -9.91 23.52
C ALA A 5 19.31 -9.16 23.47
N ALA A 6 20.33 -9.69 24.15
CA ALA A 6 21.63 -9.01 24.22
C ALA A 6 22.09 -8.73 22.79
N TYR A 7 22.38 -7.46 22.46
CA TYR A 7 22.85 -7.06 21.13
C TYR A 7 23.93 -8.00 20.63
N LYS A 8 23.69 -8.62 19.50
CA LYS A 8 24.62 -9.51 18.82
C LYS A 8 25.04 -8.84 17.50
N ALA A 9 26.31 -8.42 17.45
CA ALA A 9 26.86 -7.73 16.28
C ALA A 9 26.95 -8.66 15.06
N PRO A 10 26.82 -8.13 13.83
CA PRO A 10 27.10 -8.90 12.60
C PRO A 10 28.57 -9.35 12.59
N GLU A 11 28.82 -10.62 12.18
CA GLU A 11 30.13 -11.24 12.13
C GLU A 11 30.59 -11.51 10.68
N THR A 12 29.66 -11.67 9.74
CA THR A 12 29.95 -11.92 8.32
C THR A 12 29.68 -10.70 7.47
N GLU A 13 30.26 -10.67 6.23
CA GLU A 13 30.00 -9.60 5.26
C GLU A 13 28.50 -9.50 4.90
N MET A 14 27.81 -10.63 4.79
CA MET A 14 26.37 -10.65 4.47
C MET A 14 25.51 -10.17 5.64
N GLU A 15 25.83 -10.58 6.87
CA GLU A 15 25.15 -10.05 8.05
C GLU A 15 25.36 -8.55 8.20
N THR A 16 26.55 -8.04 7.90
CA THR A 16 26.84 -6.61 7.92
C THR A 16 26.00 -5.88 6.87
N LEU A 17 25.97 -6.39 5.63
CA LEU A 17 25.17 -5.82 4.54
C LEU A 17 23.67 -5.79 4.91
N LEU A 18 23.12 -6.88 5.44
CA LEU A 18 21.72 -6.94 5.88
C LEU A 18 21.45 -5.96 7.03
N SER A 19 22.35 -5.89 8.01
CA SER A 19 22.23 -4.95 9.14
C SER A 19 22.23 -3.50 8.65
N ASP A 20 23.13 -3.12 7.75
CA ASP A 20 23.19 -1.77 7.18
C ASP A 20 21.91 -1.42 6.40
N ILE A 21 21.41 -2.37 5.58
CA ILE A 21 20.17 -2.18 4.83
C ILE A 21 18.96 -2.05 5.78
N TRP A 22 18.89 -2.87 6.83
CA TRP A 22 17.80 -2.80 7.81
C TRP A 22 17.83 -1.47 8.58
N GLN A 23 19.03 -1.01 8.98
CA GLN A 23 19.19 0.30 9.64
C GLN A 23 18.65 1.42 8.75
N GLU A 24 19.01 1.41 7.46
CA GLU A 24 18.53 2.39 6.49
C GLU A 24 17.00 2.33 6.32
N VAL A 25 16.43 1.13 6.10
CA VAL A 25 15.00 0.94 5.82
C VAL A 25 14.12 1.16 7.06
N LEU A 26 14.60 0.76 8.23
CA LEU A 26 13.85 0.89 9.48
C LEU A 26 14.07 2.26 10.15
N GLY A 27 15.11 2.99 9.77
CA GLY A 27 15.49 4.28 10.38
C GLY A 27 16.06 4.12 11.79
N LEU A 28 16.85 3.06 12.03
CA LEU A 28 17.44 2.74 13.34
C LEU A 28 18.96 2.84 13.28
N ASP A 29 19.57 3.34 14.35
CA ASP A 29 21.03 3.54 14.41
C ASP A 29 21.80 2.22 14.61
N GLN A 30 21.19 1.20 15.19
CA GLN A 30 21.84 -0.07 15.51
C GLN A 30 20.85 -1.23 15.48
N ILE A 31 21.21 -2.31 14.76
CA ILE A 31 20.43 -3.55 14.66
C ILE A 31 21.35 -4.74 14.88
N GLY A 32 20.95 -5.64 15.79
CA GLY A 32 21.62 -6.92 16.06
C GLY A 32 21.14 -8.02 15.13
N VAL A 33 21.96 -9.07 14.92
CA VAL A 33 21.59 -10.16 13.99
C VAL A 33 20.44 -11.04 14.49
N SER A 34 20.14 -11.01 15.78
CA SER A 34 19.02 -11.73 16.41
C SER A 34 17.76 -10.88 16.58
N ASP A 35 17.78 -9.60 16.16
CA ASP A 35 16.61 -8.75 16.21
C ASP A 35 15.61 -9.16 15.12
N ASN A 36 14.31 -9.12 15.47
CA ASN A 36 13.24 -9.46 14.53
C ASN A 36 12.79 -8.25 13.73
N PHE A 37 12.78 -8.36 12.41
CA PHE A 37 12.43 -7.28 11.47
C PHE A 37 11.08 -6.62 11.80
N PHE A 38 10.06 -7.43 12.08
CA PHE A 38 8.70 -6.95 12.33
C PHE A 38 8.57 -6.28 13.70
N THR A 39 9.23 -6.81 14.73
CA THR A 39 9.24 -6.19 16.07
C THR A 39 10.00 -4.87 16.09
N LEU A 40 10.93 -4.66 15.16
CA LEU A 40 11.60 -3.39 14.94
C LEU A 40 10.78 -2.37 14.12
N GLY A 41 9.52 -2.68 13.81
CA GLY A 41 8.63 -1.84 13.03
C GLY A 41 8.75 -2.02 11.52
N GLY A 42 9.23 -3.19 11.08
CA GLY A 42 9.17 -3.64 9.68
C GLY A 42 7.76 -4.03 9.28
N ASP A 43 7.45 -3.85 8.02
CA ASP A 43 6.21 -4.29 7.37
C ASP A 43 6.52 -4.81 5.96
N SER A 44 5.49 -5.27 5.24
CA SER A 44 5.67 -5.79 3.87
C SER A 44 6.24 -4.75 2.91
N ILE A 45 5.95 -3.48 3.09
CA ILE A 45 6.44 -2.39 2.22
C ILE A 45 7.93 -2.13 2.50
N LYS A 46 8.32 -2.07 3.76
CA LYS A 46 9.73 -1.99 4.17
C LYS A 46 10.51 -3.23 3.74
N GLY A 47 9.88 -4.41 3.76
CA GLY A 47 10.45 -5.65 3.20
C GLY A 47 10.75 -5.53 1.71
N ILE A 48 9.85 -4.95 0.90
CA ILE A 48 10.10 -4.68 -0.52
C ILE A 48 11.28 -3.69 -0.69
N GLN A 49 11.37 -2.65 0.14
CA GLN A 49 12.50 -1.72 0.11
C GLN A 49 13.82 -2.42 0.42
N MET A 50 13.83 -3.28 1.45
CA MET A 50 15.00 -4.11 1.79
C MET A 50 15.41 -5.02 0.62
N ALA A 51 14.46 -5.76 0.03
CA ALA A 51 14.72 -6.61 -1.14
C ALA A 51 15.26 -5.80 -2.34
N SER A 52 14.75 -4.58 -2.53
CA SER A 52 15.27 -3.65 -3.54
C SER A 52 16.72 -3.25 -3.28
N ARG A 53 17.09 -2.92 -2.03
CA ARG A 53 18.48 -2.59 -1.67
C ARG A 53 19.42 -3.79 -1.87
N LEU A 54 18.99 -4.97 -1.42
CA LEU A 54 19.76 -6.20 -1.65
C LEU A 54 20.01 -6.45 -3.15
N ASN A 55 18.99 -6.22 -3.98
CA ASN A 55 19.11 -6.40 -5.42
C ASN A 55 20.14 -5.44 -6.06
N GLN A 56 20.21 -4.20 -5.58
CA GLN A 56 21.24 -3.23 -6.01
C GLN A 56 22.66 -3.71 -5.69
N HIS A 57 22.82 -4.53 -4.65
CA HIS A 57 24.09 -5.18 -4.29
C HIS A 57 24.32 -6.52 -5.00
N GLY A 58 23.44 -6.92 -5.93
CA GLY A 58 23.54 -8.16 -6.70
C GLY A 58 23.07 -9.41 -5.95
N TYR A 59 22.18 -9.23 -4.97
CA TYR A 59 21.58 -10.34 -4.22
C TYR A 59 20.06 -10.34 -4.37
N LYS A 60 19.46 -11.51 -4.22
CA LYS A 60 18.02 -11.74 -4.21
C LYS A 60 17.59 -12.33 -2.88
N LEU A 61 16.46 -11.90 -2.39
CA LEU A 61 15.74 -12.48 -1.28
C LEU A 61 14.25 -12.53 -1.64
N GLU A 62 13.61 -13.66 -1.41
CA GLU A 62 12.16 -13.77 -1.57
C GLU A 62 11.44 -13.27 -0.31
N MET A 63 10.35 -12.54 -0.50
CA MET A 63 9.61 -11.95 0.63
C MET A 63 9.09 -13.01 1.60
N LYS A 64 8.71 -14.21 1.10
CA LYS A 64 8.29 -15.32 1.96
C LYS A 64 9.36 -15.71 2.97
N ASP A 65 10.64 -15.65 2.58
CA ASP A 65 11.76 -16.03 3.46
C ASP A 65 11.93 -15.02 4.60
N LEU A 66 11.69 -13.73 4.36
CA LEU A 66 11.68 -12.71 5.41
C LEU A 66 10.56 -12.96 6.44
N PHE A 67 9.38 -13.39 5.98
CA PHE A 67 8.27 -13.70 6.88
C PHE A 67 8.52 -14.97 7.72
N GLN A 68 9.15 -15.98 7.14
CA GLN A 68 9.47 -17.23 7.82
C GLN A 68 10.72 -17.14 8.71
N HIS A 69 11.66 -16.27 8.37
CA HIS A 69 12.97 -16.13 9.00
C HIS A 69 13.26 -14.65 9.29
N PRO A 70 12.52 -14.04 10.23
CA PRO A 70 12.51 -12.59 10.41
C PRO A 70 13.73 -12.01 11.14
N THR A 71 14.80 -12.78 11.35
CA THR A 71 16.06 -12.31 11.93
C THR A 71 17.20 -12.39 10.91
N ILE A 72 18.20 -11.52 11.04
CA ILE A 72 19.34 -11.51 10.09
C ILE A 72 20.08 -12.84 10.12
N GLU A 73 20.29 -13.44 11.32
CA GLU A 73 21.02 -14.70 11.47
C GLU A 73 20.34 -15.89 10.79
N GLU A 74 19.00 -15.88 10.72
CA GLU A 74 18.24 -16.90 10.00
C GLU A 74 18.20 -16.58 8.51
N LEU A 75 17.90 -15.32 8.18
CA LEU A 75 17.66 -14.85 6.82
C LEU A 75 18.90 -14.94 5.90
N VAL A 76 20.08 -14.79 6.47
CA VAL A 76 21.35 -14.83 5.70
C VAL A 76 21.49 -16.09 4.84
N SER A 77 20.92 -17.21 5.28
CA SER A 77 20.97 -18.49 4.57
C SER A 77 20.08 -18.56 3.32
N TYR A 78 19.15 -17.62 3.18
CA TYR A 78 18.19 -17.53 2.07
C TYR A 78 18.53 -16.43 1.08
N VAL A 79 19.58 -15.63 1.37
CA VAL A 79 20.06 -14.62 0.45
C VAL A 79 20.89 -15.27 -0.65
N GLU A 80 20.43 -15.17 -1.87
CA GLU A 80 21.08 -15.74 -3.05
C GLU A 80 21.75 -14.65 -3.90
N ARG A 81 22.82 -15.00 -4.63
CA ARG A 81 23.33 -14.12 -5.67
C ARG A 81 22.38 -14.08 -6.85
N THR A 82 22.14 -12.89 -7.39
CA THR A 82 21.31 -12.73 -8.58
C THR A 82 22.03 -13.34 -9.79
N GLU A 83 21.68 -14.57 -10.16
CA GLU A 83 22.17 -15.27 -11.39
C GLU A 83 21.20 -15.07 -12.58
N GLY A 84 20.31 -14.07 -12.53
CA GLY A 84 19.26 -13.85 -13.51
C GLY A 84 19.69 -12.98 -14.69
N LYS A 85 18.96 -13.08 -15.82
CA LYS A 85 19.01 -12.07 -16.89
C LYS A 85 18.64 -10.73 -16.26
N GLN A 86 19.51 -9.74 -16.38
CA GLN A 86 19.16 -8.36 -16.03
C GLN A 86 17.90 -7.98 -16.82
N ALA A 87 16.99 -7.26 -16.14
CA ALA A 87 15.83 -6.68 -16.80
C ALA A 87 16.28 -5.78 -17.96
N ASP A 88 15.46 -5.70 -19.00
CA ASP A 88 15.75 -4.84 -20.14
C ASP A 88 15.85 -3.38 -19.67
N GLN A 89 16.95 -2.73 -20.00
CA GLN A 89 17.22 -1.34 -19.65
C GLN A 89 16.71 -0.35 -20.72
N GLY A 90 16.24 -0.85 -21.85
CA GLY A 90 15.68 -0.04 -22.92
C GLY A 90 14.32 0.57 -22.57
N PRO A 91 13.84 1.53 -23.39
CA PRO A 91 12.49 2.07 -23.21
C PRO A 91 11.43 1.05 -23.62
N VAL A 92 10.36 0.97 -22.84
CA VAL A 92 9.16 0.23 -23.24
C VAL A 92 8.31 1.14 -24.12
N GLU A 93 7.88 0.61 -25.29
CA GLU A 93 7.07 1.34 -26.27
C GLU A 93 5.98 0.44 -26.87
N GLY A 94 4.85 1.02 -27.30
CA GLY A 94 3.79 0.30 -27.98
C GLY A 94 2.66 -0.17 -27.07
N GLU A 95 1.85 -1.09 -27.60
CA GLU A 95 0.69 -1.64 -26.89
C GLU A 95 1.11 -2.60 -25.79
N ALA A 96 0.31 -2.66 -24.72
CA ALA A 96 0.50 -3.59 -23.61
C ALA A 96 -0.84 -4.17 -23.12
N ASP A 97 -0.77 -5.14 -22.22
CA ASP A 97 -1.94 -5.70 -21.56
C ASP A 97 -2.33 -4.88 -20.32
N LEU A 98 -3.62 -4.91 -19.94
CA LEU A 98 -4.11 -4.35 -18.69
C LEU A 98 -3.86 -5.32 -17.54
N THR A 99 -3.40 -4.78 -16.41
CA THR A 99 -3.33 -5.51 -15.13
C THR A 99 -4.74 -5.75 -14.54
N PRO A 100 -4.90 -6.67 -13.58
CA PRO A 100 -6.19 -6.91 -12.94
C PRO A 100 -6.87 -5.65 -12.39
N ILE A 101 -6.12 -4.79 -11.67
CA ILE A 101 -6.67 -3.57 -11.08
C ILE A 101 -7.05 -2.53 -12.14
N GLN A 102 -6.31 -2.45 -13.24
CA GLN A 102 -6.67 -1.58 -14.35
C GLN A 102 -7.94 -2.05 -15.04
N ARG A 103 -8.15 -3.37 -15.16
CA ARG A 103 -9.41 -3.94 -15.67
C ARG A 103 -10.58 -3.63 -14.75
N TRP A 104 -10.40 -3.75 -13.44
CA TRP A 104 -11.39 -3.34 -12.45
C TRP A 104 -11.78 -1.86 -12.65
N PHE A 105 -10.80 -0.96 -12.78
CA PHE A 105 -11.05 0.46 -13.00
C PHE A 105 -11.91 0.75 -14.22
N PHE A 106 -11.60 0.11 -15.34
CA PHE A 106 -12.37 0.31 -16.57
C PHE A 106 -13.75 -0.36 -16.54
N GLU A 107 -13.90 -1.50 -15.84
CA GLU A 107 -15.19 -2.18 -15.65
C GLU A 107 -16.16 -1.31 -14.83
N ARG A 108 -15.69 -0.58 -13.82
CA ARG A 108 -16.51 0.34 -13.02
C ARG A 108 -17.16 1.45 -13.85
N ASN A 109 -16.64 1.75 -15.02
CA ASN A 109 -17.17 2.75 -15.95
C ASN A 109 -17.48 4.10 -15.31
N PHE A 110 -16.58 4.60 -14.47
CA PHE A 110 -16.69 5.90 -13.81
C PHE A 110 -17.03 7.04 -14.78
N THR A 111 -17.85 8.00 -14.33
CA THR A 111 -18.30 9.14 -15.13
C THR A 111 -17.12 9.98 -15.59
N ASP A 112 -16.13 10.24 -14.72
CA ASP A 112 -14.90 10.96 -15.05
C ASP A 112 -13.67 10.09 -14.78
N LYS A 113 -13.23 9.35 -15.80
CA LYS A 113 -12.05 8.47 -15.74
C LYS A 113 -10.73 9.23 -15.81
N HIS A 114 -10.74 10.47 -16.29
CA HIS A 114 -9.53 11.26 -16.50
C HIS A 114 -9.00 11.87 -15.22
N HIS A 115 -9.86 12.05 -14.22
CA HIS A 115 -9.53 12.68 -12.95
C HIS A 115 -9.65 11.68 -11.79
N TRP A 116 -8.69 10.74 -11.76
CA TRP A 116 -8.52 9.71 -10.74
C TRP A 116 -7.05 9.62 -10.39
N ASN A 117 -6.58 10.59 -9.59
CA ASN A 117 -5.16 10.83 -9.36
C ASN A 117 -4.74 10.48 -7.95
N GLN A 118 -3.44 10.35 -7.78
CA GLN A 118 -2.75 10.51 -6.51
C GLN A 118 -1.83 11.73 -6.62
N SER A 119 -1.60 12.44 -5.52
CA SER A 119 -0.74 13.61 -5.53
C SER A 119 0.06 13.75 -4.25
N VAL A 120 1.21 14.40 -4.37
CA VAL A 120 2.02 14.84 -3.25
C VAL A 120 2.34 16.32 -3.41
N MET A 121 2.40 17.04 -2.28
CA MET A 121 2.87 18.41 -2.22
C MET A 121 4.15 18.45 -1.38
N LEU A 122 5.26 18.83 -2.03
CA LEU A 122 6.57 18.96 -1.41
C LEU A 122 6.82 20.42 -1.01
N HIS A 123 7.55 20.64 0.06
CA HIS A 123 8.01 21.95 0.50
C HIS A 123 9.53 22.01 0.55
N ALA A 124 10.11 23.03 -0.07
CA ALA A 124 11.54 23.34 0.01
C ALA A 124 11.71 24.74 0.58
N LYS A 125 12.25 24.85 1.79
CA LYS A 125 12.49 26.13 2.46
C LYS A 125 13.43 27.05 1.68
N ASP A 126 14.46 26.47 1.05
CA ASP A 126 15.43 27.21 0.23
C ASP A 126 14.97 27.37 -1.23
N GLY A 127 13.74 26.96 -1.54
CA GLY A 127 13.13 26.98 -2.86
C GLY A 127 13.58 25.84 -3.78
N PHE A 128 12.84 25.69 -4.88
CA PHE A 128 13.19 24.81 -5.99
C PHE A 128 13.76 25.62 -7.15
N ASP A 129 14.84 25.12 -7.76
CA ASP A 129 15.27 25.64 -9.05
C ASP A 129 14.35 25.07 -10.15
N PRO A 130 13.61 25.94 -10.90
CA PRO A 130 12.64 25.44 -11.89
C PRO A 130 13.29 24.64 -13.02
N GLU A 131 14.50 25.02 -13.47
CA GLU A 131 15.20 24.32 -14.55
C GLU A 131 15.69 22.95 -14.10
N ILE A 132 16.24 22.86 -12.89
CA ILE A 132 16.65 21.59 -12.29
C ILE A 132 15.43 20.70 -12.03
N THR A 133 14.32 21.26 -11.53
CA THR A 133 13.07 20.53 -11.30
C THR A 133 12.53 19.92 -12.60
N GLU A 134 12.46 20.69 -13.67
CA GLU A 134 11.99 20.23 -14.98
C GLU A 134 12.89 19.13 -15.55
N LYS A 135 14.22 19.29 -15.45
CA LYS A 135 15.18 18.24 -15.84
C LYS A 135 15.02 16.98 -15.00
N THR A 136 14.80 17.11 -13.69
CA THR A 136 14.55 15.98 -12.79
C THR A 136 13.32 15.20 -13.24
N LEU A 137 12.20 15.89 -13.47
CA LEU A 137 10.97 15.26 -13.96
C LEU A 137 11.16 14.56 -15.32
N HIS A 138 11.94 15.17 -16.21
CA HIS A 138 12.29 14.54 -17.49
C HIS A 138 13.06 13.23 -17.28
N VAL A 139 14.10 13.22 -16.43
CA VAL A 139 14.90 12.01 -16.13
C VAL A 139 14.00 10.92 -15.57
N LEU A 140 13.10 11.24 -14.63
CA LEU A 140 12.15 10.27 -14.08
C LEU A 140 11.22 9.69 -15.15
N THR A 141 10.72 10.53 -16.06
CA THR A 141 9.79 10.10 -17.12
C THR A 141 10.50 9.25 -18.19
N VAL A 142 11.78 9.50 -18.46
CA VAL A 142 12.63 8.64 -19.30
C VAL A 142 12.86 7.29 -18.63
N HIS A 143 13.17 7.29 -17.33
CA HIS A 143 13.55 6.08 -16.59
C HIS A 143 12.34 5.18 -16.30
N HIS A 144 11.23 5.76 -15.80
CA HIS A 144 10.02 5.02 -15.40
C HIS A 144 9.00 4.99 -16.55
N ASP A 145 9.01 3.91 -17.31
CA ASP A 145 8.21 3.73 -18.52
C ASP A 145 6.71 3.99 -18.30
N ALA A 146 6.15 3.61 -17.13
CA ALA A 146 4.74 3.81 -16.82
C ALA A 146 4.31 5.30 -16.85
N LEU A 147 5.22 6.25 -16.58
CA LEU A 147 4.92 7.68 -16.66
C LEU A 147 4.68 8.17 -18.10
N ARG A 148 5.04 7.37 -19.11
CA ARG A 148 4.78 7.66 -20.52
C ARG A 148 3.55 6.95 -21.07
N MET A 149 2.81 6.21 -20.22
CA MET A 149 1.59 5.52 -20.66
C MET A 149 0.46 6.49 -21.00
N ILE A 150 -0.36 6.05 -21.95
CA ILE A 150 -1.68 6.59 -22.26
C ILE A 150 -2.67 5.42 -22.45
N TYR A 151 -3.97 5.73 -22.49
CA TYR A 151 -5.01 4.72 -22.65
C TYR A 151 -5.93 5.13 -23.81
N ARG A 152 -5.72 4.54 -24.98
CA ARG A 152 -6.57 4.76 -26.15
C ARG A 152 -7.69 3.72 -26.16
N GLU A 153 -8.94 4.16 -26.12
CA GLU A 153 -10.09 3.23 -26.05
C GLU A 153 -9.93 2.18 -24.94
N GLN A 154 -9.44 2.61 -23.77
CA GLN A 154 -9.14 1.79 -22.60
C GLN A 154 -8.00 0.77 -22.80
N LYS A 155 -7.21 0.88 -23.85
CA LYS A 155 -6.03 0.04 -24.08
C LYS A 155 -4.76 0.80 -23.70
N PRO A 156 -3.87 0.20 -22.90
CA PRO A 156 -2.61 0.82 -22.51
C PRO A 156 -1.65 0.88 -23.70
N TYR A 157 -0.97 2.01 -23.83
CA TYR A 157 0.03 2.26 -24.85
C TYR A 157 1.17 3.06 -24.25
N TYR A 158 2.40 2.60 -24.41
CA TYR A 158 3.61 3.29 -23.99
C TYR A 158 4.12 4.17 -25.12
N ARG A 159 4.23 5.47 -24.86
CA ARG A 159 4.81 6.44 -25.80
C ARG A 159 6.33 6.36 -25.78
N GLY A 160 6.98 6.78 -26.88
CA GLY A 160 8.42 6.84 -27.02
C GLY A 160 9.08 7.93 -26.14
N LEU A 161 10.40 7.95 -26.15
CA LEU A 161 11.19 8.92 -25.37
C LEU A 161 11.03 10.37 -25.84
N GLU A 162 10.64 10.60 -27.08
CA GLU A 162 10.33 11.92 -27.62
C GLU A 162 9.17 12.61 -26.89
N ASP A 163 8.32 11.83 -26.24
CA ASP A 163 7.17 12.30 -25.45
C ASP A 163 7.47 12.35 -23.94
N ALA A 164 8.72 12.20 -23.51
CA ALA A 164 9.10 12.12 -22.09
C ALA A 164 9.16 13.49 -21.38
N SER A 165 8.97 14.62 -22.09
CA SER A 165 8.98 15.94 -21.47
C SER A 165 7.75 16.18 -20.61
N VAL A 166 7.96 16.73 -19.41
CA VAL A 166 6.90 17.14 -18.49
C VAL A 166 6.96 18.65 -18.32
N GLU A 167 5.85 19.32 -18.55
CA GLU A 167 5.75 20.77 -18.36
C GLU A 167 5.65 21.10 -16.87
N LEU A 168 6.55 21.96 -16.38
CA LEU A 168 6.48 22.52 -15.05
C LEU A 168 5.74 23.86 -15.08
N ASN A 169 4.56 23.89 -14.45
CA ASN A 169 3.78 25.14 -14.33
C ASN A 169 4.27 25.92 -13.12
N VAL A 170 4.82 27.12 -13.32
CA VAL A 170 5.36 27.95 -12.24
C VAL A 170 4.38 29.06 -11.90
N PHE A 171 4.03 29.20 -10.61
CA PHE A 171 3.10 30.20 -10.08
C PHE A 171 3.78 31.06 -9.03
N GLU A 172 3.87 32.36 -9.30
CA GLU A 172 4.35 33.33 -8.31
C GLU A 172 3.20 33.70 -7.36
N LEU A 173 3.32 33.38 -6.09
CA LEU A 173 2.33 33.72 -5.07
C LEU A 173 2.57 35.15 -4.56
N ASN A 174 2.01 36.15 -5.28
CA ASN A 174 2.05 37.52 -4.89
C ASN A 174 0.82 37.89 -4.06
N GLY A 175 0.99 38.75 -3.04
CA GLY A 175 -0.10 39.18 -2.17
C GLY A 175 -0.02 38.65 -0.76
N PRO A 176 -1.07 38.84 0.07
CA PRO A 176 -1.08 38.39 1.44
C PRO A 176 -0.97 36.83 1.56
N ALA A 177 -0.21 36.36 2.54
CA ALA A 177 -0.02 34.93 2.77
C ALA A 177 -1.36 34.18 3.04
N GLU A 178 -2.37 34.88 3.57
CA GLU A 178 -3.72 34.36 3.80
C GLU A 178 -4.48 33.97 2.52
N ASP A 179 -4.09 34.51 1.37
CA ASP A 179 -4.69 34.21 0.06
C ASP A 179 -3.93 33.07 -0.68
N HIS A 180 -2.77 32.64 -0.16
CA HIS A 180 -1.91 31.68 -0.85
C HIS A 180 -2.56 30.29 -0.89
N GLU A 181 -3.16 29.82 0.21
CA GLU A 181 -3.81 28.51 0.32
C GLU A 181 -4.92 28.36 -0.74
N ASP A 182 -5.85 29.31 -0.80
CA ASP A 182 -6.95 29.30 -1.78
C ASP A 182 -6.45 29.35 -3.24
N ARG A 183 -5.32 30.04 -3.47
CA ARG A 183 -4.73 30.13 -4.80
C ARG A 183 -4.03 28.84 -5.19
N ILE A 184 -3.29 28.23 -4.26
CA ILE A 184 -2.64 26.92 -4.46
C ILE A 184 -3.72 25.88 -4.76
N GLU A 185 -4.77 25.80 -3.94
CA GLU A 185 -5.85 24.84 -4.11
C GLU A 185 -6.49 24.95 -5.50
N ARG A 186 -6.86 26.16 -5.91
CA ARG A 186 -7.48 26.41 -7.22
C ARG A 186 -6.60 26.03 -8.41
N GLU A 187 -5.29 26.35 -8.36
CA GLU A 187 -4.37 25.98 -9.46
C GLU A 187 -4.02 24.49 -9.41
N ALA A 188 -3.94 23.89 -8.23
CA ALA A 188 -3.79 22.46 -8.06
C ALA A 188 -4.99 21.70 -8.64
N ASP A 189 -6.22 22.12 -8.35
CA ASP A 189 -7.43 21.55 -8.94
C ASP A 189 -7.43 21.63 -10.47
N ARG A 190 -7.00 22.79 -11.02
CA ARG A 190 -6.88 22.97 -12.47
C ARG A 190 -5.86 22.01 -13.09
N LEU A 191 -4.71 21.83 -12.46
CA LEU A 191 -3.68 20.89 -12.92
C LEU A 191 -4.17 19.45 -12.86
N GLN A 192 -4.75 19.04 -11.73
CA GLN A 192 -5.24 17.69 -11.52
C GLN A 192 -6.37 17.31 -12.49
N SER A 193 -7.34 18.22 -12.70
CA SER A 193 -8.45 18.02 -13.62
C SER A 193 -8.05 18.10 -15.11
N SER A 194 -6.84 18.57 -15.43
CA SER A 194 -6.32 18.65 -16.79
C SER A 194 -5.67 17.36 -17.31
N ILE A 195 -5.55 16.34 -16.46
CA ILE A 195 -5.01 15.05 -16.88
C ILE A 195 -5.96 14.38 -17.87
N SER A 196 -5.41 13.86 -18.97
CA SER A 196 -6.17 13.12 -19.99
C SER A 196 -5.54 11.79 -20.26
N LEU A 197 -6.32 10.72 -20.11
CA LEU A 197 -5.86 9.35 -20.38
C LEU A 197 -5.46 9.12 -21.83
N GLU A 198 -6.08 9.84 -22.77
CA GLU A 198 -5.92 9.58 -24.21
C GLU A 198 -4.80 10.40 -24.84
N THR A 199 -4.64 11.65 -24.41
CA THR A 199 -3.72 12.62 -25.06
C THR A 199 -2.37 12.72 -24.37
N GLY A 200 -2.25 12.18 -23.17
CA GLY A 200 -0.96 12.00 -22.52
C GLY A 200 -0.62 12.94 -21.38
N HIS A 201 0.58 12.74 -20.88
CA HIS A 201 1.12 13.27 -19.62
C HIS A 201 0.19 13.01 -18.45
N LEU A 202 0.24 11.76 -17.97
CA LEU A 202 -0.46 11.34 -16.76
C LEU A 202 0.22 11.86 -15.48
N LEU A 203 1.34 12.55 -15.63
CA LEU A 203 2.04 13.32 -14.60
C LEU A 203 1.88 14.82 -14.91
N LYS A 204 1.40 15.58 -13.92
CA LYS A 204 1.35 17.05 -13.92
C LYS A 204 2.17 17.59 -12.76
N ALA A 205 2.86 18.71 -12.99
CA ALA A 205 3.68 19.37 -12.00
C ALA A 205 3.35 20.87 -11.89
N GLY A 206 3.25 21.37 -10.65
CA GLY A 206 3.03 22.78 -10.36
C GLY A 206 3.98 23.26 -9.27
N LEU A 207 4.76 24.30 -9.55
CA LEU A 207 5.67 24.93 -8.62
C LEU A 207 5.09 26.27 -8.15
N PHE A 208 4.75 26.35 -6.88
CA PHE A 208 4.21 27.53 -6.20
C PHE A 208 5.33 28.20 -5.40
N ARG A 209 5.68 29.44 -5.79
CA ARG A 209 6.76 30.20 -5.18
C ARG A 209 6.22 31.16 -4.13
N ALA A 210 6.60 30.96 -2.87
CA ALA A 210 6.17 31.74 -1.72
C ALA A 210 7.36 32.30 -0.93
N GLU A 211 7.10 33.26 -0.03
CA GLU A 211 8.15 33.88 0.79
C GLU A 211 8.74 32.92 1.84
N ASP A 212 7.97 31.95 2.30
CA ASP A 212 8.37 30.92 3.28
C ASP A 212 9.04 29.68 2.66
N GLY A 213 9.25 29.68 1.36
CA GLY A 213 9.76 28.60 0.54
C GLY A 213 8.82 28.21 -0.60
N ASP A 214 9.26 27.29 -1.42
CA ASP A 214 8.50 26.84 -2.58
C ASP A 214 7.73 25.55 -2.28
N HIS A 215 6.54 25.40 -2.89
CA HIS A 215 5.74 24.20 -2.84
C HIS A 215 5.63 23.57 -4.23
N LEU A 216 5.99 22.28 -4.33
CA LEU A 216 5.94 21.53 -5.59
C LEU A 216 4.84 20.47 -5.53
N LEU A 217 3.81 20.66 -6.35
CA LEU A 217 2.77 19.65 -6.60
C LEU A 217 3.26 18.67 -7.67
N LEU A 218 3.18 17.38 -7.35
CA LEU A 218 3.24 16.30 -8.33
C LEU A 218 1.91 15.55 -8.27
N ALA A 219 1.18 15.49 -9.39
CA ALA A 219 -0.08 14.78 -9.53
C ALA A 219 0.03 13.75 -10.64
N ILE A 220 -0.28 12.49 -10.34
CA ILE A 220 -0.15 11.37 -11.27
C ILE A 220 -1.45 10.58 -11.30
N HIS A 221 -1.94 10.23 -12.50
CA HIS A 221 -3.11 9.38 -12.62
C HIS A 221 -2.85 8.01 -11.99
N HIS A 222 -3.79 7.53 -11.17
CA HIS A 222 -3.62 6.31 -10.39
C HIS A 222 -3.41 5.04 -11.25
N LEU A 223 -3.84 5.03 -12.50
CA LEU A 223 -3.59 3.90 -13.42
C LEU A 223 -2.10 3.59 -13.62
N VAL A 224 -1.19 4.50 -13.28
CA VAL A 224 0.26 4.35 -13.49
C VAL A 224 1.10 4.55 -12.22
N VAL A 225 0.48 4.71 -11.07
CA VAL A 225 1.16 4.92 -9.78
C VAL A 225 0.37 4.27 -8.64
N ASP A 226 1.09 3.82 -7.61
CA ASP A 226 0.56 3.34 -6.34
C ASP A 226 1.43 3.84 -5.17
N GLY A 227 1.09 3.47 -3.94
CA GLY A 227 1.83 3.90 -2.75
C GLY A 227 3.31 3.49 -2.74
N VAL A 228 3.65 2.30 -3.24
CA VAL A 228 5.05 1.85 -3.38
C VAL A 228 5.76 2.64 -4.47
N SER A 229 5.08 2.88 -5.60
CA SER A 229 5.62 3.69 -6.70
C SER A 229 5.95 5.11 -6.27
N TRP A 230 5.13 5.74 -5.42
CA TRP A 230 5.43 7.07 -4.87
C TRP A 230 6.72 7.10 -4.07
N ARG A 231 7.00 6.06 -3.27
CA ARG A 231 8.26 5.97 -2.52
C ARG A 231 9.47 5.91 -3.46
N ILE A 232 9.37 5.10 -4.53
CA ILE A 232 10.41 5.00 -5.57
C ILE A 232 10.60 6.35 -6.27
N LEU A 233 9.52 6.99 -6.70
CA LEU A 233 9.57 8.25 -7.42
C LEU A 233 10.16 9.39 -6.58
N LEU A 234 9.83 9.48 -5.30
CA LEU A 234 10.33 10.52 -4.41
C LEU A 234 11.80 10.32 -4.04
N GLU A 235 12.23 9.08 -3.85
CA GLU A 235 13.63 8.72 -3.68
C GLU A 235 14.45 9.10 -4.92
N ASP A 236 13.99 8.69 -6.11
CA ASP A 236 14.66 8.99 -7.37
C ASP A 236 14.63 10.49 -7.69
N PHE A 237 13.53 11.19 -7.40
CA PHE A 237 13.44 12.65 -7.52
C PHE A 237 14.50 13.34 -6.67
N THR A 238 14.61 12.97 -5.39
CA THR A 238 15.59 13.54 -4.47
C THR A 238 17.02 13.30 -4.94
N SER A 239 17.30 12.07 -5.37
CA SER A 239 18.62 11.68 -5.87
C SER A 239 19.02 12.48 -7.12
N VAL A 240 18.16 12.50 -8.15
CA VAL A 240 18.42 13.20 -9.42
C VAL A 240 18.51 14.71 -9.21
N TYR A 241 17.59 15.30 -8.43
CA TYR A 241 17.62 16.74 -8.13
C TYR A 241 18.92 17.14 -7.45
N THR A 242 19.40 16.34 -6.49
CA THR A 242 20.66 16.56 -5.78
C THR A 242 21.85 16.51 -6.71
N GLN A 243 21.94 15.47 -7.55
CA GLN A 243 23.04 15.30 -8.53
C GLN A 243 23.07 16.48 -9.51
N LEU A 244 21.93 16.85 -10.08
CA LEU A 244 21.84 17.99 -11.01
C LEU A 244 22.21 19.33 -10.32
N LYS A 245 21.82 19.52 -9.05
CA LYS A 245 22.17 20.71 -8.27
C LYS A 245 23.69 20.80 -8.00
N GLN A 246 24.36 19.65 -7.91
CA GLN A 246 25.82 19.56 -7.77
C GLN A 246 26.56 19.68 -9.13
N GLY A 247 25.83 19.65 -10.23
CA GLY A 247 26.37 19.71 -11.58
C GLY A 247 26.83 18.33 -12.11
N ASP A 248 26.39 17.27 -11.48
CA ASP A 248 26.69 15.91 -11.87
C ASP A 248 25.70 15.39 -12.94
N GLU A 249 26.12 14.39 -13.72
CA GLU A 249 25.22 13.66 -14.62
C GLU A 249 24.28 12.76 -13.79
N PRO A 250 22.96 12.82 -14.05
CA PRO A 250 22.01 12.04 -13.26
C PRO A 250 22.17 10.54 -13.50
N ALA A 251 22.27 9.77 -12.43
CA ALA A 251 22.35 8.32 -12.44
C ALA A 251 21.34 7.73 -11.47
N LEU A 252 20.48 6.84 -11.96
CA LEU A 252 19.52 6.07 -11.18
C LEU A 252 19.93 4.60 -11.11
N PRO A 253 19.46 3.85 -10.12
CA PRO A 253 19.62 2.40 -10.09
C PRO A 253 19.08 1.76 -11.38
N PRO A 254 19.65 0.62 -11.83
CA PRO A 254 19.12 -0.08 -13.01
C PRO A 254 17.65 -0.39 -12.88
N LYS A 255 16.93 -0.35 -14.01
CA LYS A 255 15.50 -0.74 -14.05
C LYS A 255 15.33 -2.19 -13.60
N THR A 256 14.27 -2.45 -12.87
CA THR A 256 13.71 -3.77 -12.67
C THR A 256 12.75 -4.12 -13.82
N HIS A 257 12.19 -5.34 -13.86
CA HIS A 257 11.29 -5.74 -14.94
C HIS A 257 10.14 -4.74 -15.10
N SER A 258 9.74 -4.50 -16.34
CA SER A 258 8.77 -3.45 -16.64
C SER A 258 7.35 -3.82 -16.18
N PHE A 259 6.52 -2.78 -16.00
CA PHE A 259 5.10 -2.95 -15.71
C PHE A 259 4.35 -3.65 -16.87
N ALA A 260 4.82 -3.47 -18.13
CA ALA A 260 4.31 -4.18 -19.28
C ALA A 260 4.60 -5.68 -19.20
N GLU A 261 5.84 -6.05 -18.84
CA GLU A 261 6.22 -7.46 -18.66
C GLU A 261 5.45 -8.12 -17.51
N PHE A 262 5.23 -7.41 -16.41
CA PHE A 262 4.38 -7.88 -15.34
C PHE A 262 2.97 -8.22 -15.85
N ALA A 263 2.33 -7.32 -16.62
CA ALA A 263 0.99 -7.54 -17.15
C ALA A 263 0.94 -8.76 -18.11
N GLU A 264 1.94 -8.94 -18.96
CA GLU A 264 2.08 -10.09 -19.85
C GLU A 264 2.24 -11.40 -19.07
N ARG A 265 3.13 -11.42 -18.07
CA ARG A 265 3.39 -12.59 -17.24
C ARG A 265 2.18 -12.98 -16.38
N ILE A 266 1.41 -12.00 -15.88
CA ILE A 266 0.13 -12.27 -15.20
C ILE A 266 -0.86 -12.95 -16.14
N LYS A 267 -0.95 -12.54 -17.40
CA LYS A 267 -1.82 -13.16 -18.40
C LYS A 267 -1.44 -14.61 -18.70
N GLU A 268 -0.15 -14.91 -18.76
CA GLU A 268 0.35 -16.29 -18.92
C GLU A 268 0.05 -17.12 -17.66
N TYR A 269 0.30 -16.57 -16.47
CA TYR A 269 0.10 -17.23 -15.18
C TYR A 269 -1.36 -17.56 -14.90
N ALA A 270 -2.28 -16.68 -15.28
CA ALA A 270 -3.71 -16.73 -14.95
C ALA A 270 -4.42 -18.04 -15.37
N ASN A 271 -3.86 -18.81 -16.31
CA ASN A 271 -4.46 -20.05 -16.82
C ASN A 271 -3.59 -21.28 -16.55
N THR A 272 -2.57 -21.14 -15.69
CA THR A 272 -1.72 -22.28 -15.28
C THR A 272 -2.45 -23.18 -14.29
N LYS A 273 -2.18 -24.50 -14.35
CA LYS A 273 -2.76 -25.46 -13.41
C LYS A 273 -2.36 -25.19 -11.96
N ALA A 274 -1.19 -24.60 -11.72
CA ALA A 274 -0.73 -24.27 -10.39
C ALA A 274 -1.58 -23.15 -9.79
N PHE A 275 -1.80 -22.08 -10.56
CA PHE A 275 -2.60 -20.95 -10.14
C PHE A 275 -4.09 -21.30 -9.94
N LEU A 276 -4.66 -22.07 -10.86
CA LEU A 276 -6.09 -22.41 -10.83
C LEU A 276 -6.53 -23.19 -9.59
N LYS A 277 -5.61 -23.74 -8.79
CA LYS A 277 -5.92 -24.32 -7.48
C LYS A 277 -6.47 -23.30 -6.48
N GLU A 278 -6.12 -22.02 -6.62
CA GLU A 278 -6.66 -20.97 -5.75
C GLU A 278 -8.18 -20.77 -5.94
N ALA A 279 -8.72 -21.18 -7.06
CA ALA A 279 -10.16 -21.08 -7.33
C ALA A 279 -11.03 -21.83 -6.30
N ASP A 280 -10.49 -22.88 -5.68
CA ASP A 280 -11.20 -23.64 -4.66
C ASP A 280 -11.41 -22.81 -3.39
N TYR A 281 -10.39 -22.11 -2.91
CA TYR A 281 -10.50 -21.19 -1.78
C TYR A 281 -11.55 -20.10 -2.00
N TRP A 282 -11.51 -19.45 -3.18
CA TRP A 282 -12.43 -18.36 -3.49
C TRP A 282 -13.88 -18.85 -3.66
N ARG A 283 -14.06 -20.10 -4.14
CA ARG A 283 -15.38 -20.74 -4.23
C ARG A 283 -15.96 -21.03 -2.85
N GLU A 284 -15.16 -21.60 -1.96
CA GLU A 284 -15.56 -21.85 -0.57
C GLU A 284 -15.91 -20.54 0.15
N LEU A 285 -15.20 -19.43 -0.14
CA LEU A 285 -15.51 -18.12 0.39
C LEU A 285 -16.90 -17.65 -0.06
N GLU A 286 -17.25 -17.85 -1.34
CA GLU A 286 -18.54 -17.44 -1.93
C GLU A 286 -19.72 -18.28 -1.43
N GLU A 287 -19.49 -19.47 -0.90
CA GLU A 287 -20.54 -20.32 -0.30
C GLU A 287 -20.97 -19.85 1.09
N LYS A 288 -20.19 -18.98 1.72
CA LYS A 288 -20.52 -18.43 3.06
C LYS A 288 -21.63 -17.39 2.98
N GLU A 289 -22.53 -17.41 3.98
CA GLU A 289 -23.50 -16.34 4.17
C GLU A 289 -22.81 -15.13 4.81
N VAL A 290 -22.73 -14.02 4.08
CA VAL A 290 -21.93 -12.85 4.44
C VAL A 290 -22.76 -11.59 4.37
N CYS A 291 -22.70 -10.77 5.42
CA CYS A 291 -23.22 -9.41 5.42
C CYS A 291 -22.26 -8.51 4.63
N THR A 292 -22.68 -8.04 3.46
CA THR A 292 -21.90 -7.13 2.60
C THR A 292 -22.36 -5.68 2.67
N GLN A 293 -23.56 -5.43 3.26
CA GLN A 293 -24.18 -4.11 3.29
C GLN A 293 -24.15 -3.51 4.70
N LEU A 294 -23.80 -2.24 4.78
CA LEU A 294 -23.84 -1.48 6.02
C LEU A 294 -25.28 -0.97 6.30
N PRO A 295 -25.68 -0.84 7.59
CA PRO A 295 -26.95 -0.25 7.95
C PRO A 295 -26.94 1.26 7.70
N LYS A 296 -27.42 1.67 6.51
CA LYS A 296 -27.46 3.06 6.06
C LYS A 296 -28.56 3.84 6.79
N ASP A 297 -28.25 5.06 7.21
CA ASP A 297 -29.24 5.98 7.83
C ASP A 297 -30.27 6.49 6.82
N ARG A 298 -29.88 6.57 5.54
CA ARG A 298 -30.71 7.06 4.44
C ARG A 298 -30.41 6.26 3.16
N GLN A 299 -31.34 6.30 2.24
CA GLN A 299 -31.10 5.80 0.88
C GLN A 299 -30.79 6.96 -0.06
N SER A 300 -29.73 6.86 -0.84
CA SER A 300 -29.37 7.83 -1.87
C SER A 300 -29.18 7.14 -3.21
N GLY A 301 -29.66 7.81 -4.28
CA GLY A 301 -29.36 7.41 -5.66
C GLY A 301 -28.15 8.16 -6.25
N ASP A 302 -27.56 9.10 -5.52
CA ASP A 302 -26.38 9.86 -5.95
C ASP A 302 -25.16 9.43 -5.11
N GLN A 303 -24.26 8.66 -5.69
CA GLN A 303 -23.06 8.12 -5.05
C GLN A 303 -21.78 8.86 -5.45
N ARG A 304 -21.85 10.13 -5.83
CA ARG A 304 -20.71 10.89 -6.31
C ARG A 304 -19.76 11.33 -5.20
N MET A 305 -18.47 11.42 -5.55
CA MET A 305 -17.38 11.82 -4.66
C MET A 305 -17.59 13.17 -3.97
N ARG A 306 -18.30 14.12 -4.59
CA ARG A 306 -18.65 15.44 -3.98
C ARG A 306 -19.38 15.32 -2.64
N HIS A 307 -20.06 14.21 -2.39
CA HIS A 307 -20.78 13.92 -1.14
C HIS A 307 -19.93 13.16 -0.13
N THR A 308 -18.65 12.93 -0.41
CA THR A 308 -17.73 12.32 0.54
C THR A 308 -17.42 13.29 1.67
N ARG A 309 -17.49 12.77 2.90
CA ARG A 309 -17.04 13.45 4.13
C ARG A 309 -16.15 12.50 4.88
N MET A 310 -15.35 13.03 5.79
CA MET A 310 -14.37 12.25 6.55
C MET A 310 -14.51 12.53 8.03
N VAL A 311 -14.36 11.49 8.84
CA VAL A 311 -14.04 11.58 10.25
C VAL A 311 -12.72 10.83 10.46
N SER A 312 -11.95 11.21 11.47
CA SER A 312 -10.69 10.54 11.78
C SER A 312 -10.42 10.54 13.26
N PHE A 313 -9.61 9.59 13.70
CA PHE A 313 -8.98 9.64 15.01
C PHE A 313 -7.49 9.36 14.88
N SER A 314 -6.73 9.78 15.89
CA SER A 314 -5.31 9.40 16.02
C SER A 314 -5.09 8.73 17.37
N LEU A 315 -4.13 7.81 17.40
CA LEU A 315 -3.56 7.28 18.64
C LEU A 315 -2.52 8.25 19.18
N THR A 316 -2.20 8.15 20.47
CA THR A 316 -1.04 8.86 21.00
C THR A 316 0.26 8.25 20.47
N PRO A 317 1.38 8.97 20.47
CA PRO A 317 2.67 8.40 20.08
C PRO A 317 3.03 7.13 20.88
N GLU A 318 2.75 7.09 22.18
CA GLU A 318 2.97 5.92 23.03
C GLU A 318 2.11 4.72 22.61
N GLN A 319 0.80 4.95 22.37
CA GLN A 319 -0.10 3.89 21.89
C GLN A 319 0.30 3.39 20.50
N THR A 320 0.80 4.28 19.64
CA THR A 320 1.29 3.93 18.32
C THR A 320 2.55 3.07 18.41
N GLU A 321 3.50 3.44 19.28
CA GLU A 321 4.72 2.66 19.52
C GLU A 321 4.38 1.26 20.06
N GLN A 322 3.50 1.17 21.05
CA GLN A 322 3.02 -0.11 21.58
C GLN A 322 2.38 -0.99 20.50
N LEU A 323 1.54 -0.39 19.64
CA LEU A 323 0.88 -1.08 18.54
C LEU A 323 1.88 -1.56 17.47
N MET A 324 2.97 -0.82 17.24
CA MET A 324 4.01 -1.20 16.27
C MET A 324 4.95 -2.27 16.77
N THR A 325 5.07 -2.47 18.09
CA THR A 325 6.11 -3.30 18.69
C THR A 325 5.54 -4.36 19.63
N ASN A 326 5.29 -4.02 20.89
CA ASN A 326 5.01 -4.97 21.97
C ASN A 326 3.71 -5.79 21.78
N VAL A 327 2.69 -5.22 21.13
CA VAL A 327 1.39 -5.89 20.91
C VAL A 327 1.56 -7.20 20.15
N HIS A 328 2.51 -7.25 19.24
CA HIS A 328 2.74 -8.43 18.37
C HIS A 328 3.40 -9.61 19.10
N GLU A 329 4.04 -9.37 20.24
CA GLU A 329 4.71 -10.42 21.02
C GLU A 329 3.72 -11.45 21.60
N ALA A 330 2.48 -11.02 21.90
CA ALA A 330 1.50 -11.88 22.56
C ALA A 330 1.06 -13.09 21.72
N TYR A 331 0.89 -12.90 20.41
CA TYR A 331 0.35 -13.92 19.49
C TYR A 331 1.11 -14.00 18.16
N HIS A 332 2.31 -13.45 18.07
CA HIS A 332 3.10 -13.32 16.82
C HIS A 332 2.27 -12.74 15.67
N THR A 333 1.53 -11.67 15.96
CA THR A 333 0.64 -10.99 15.02
C THR A 333 1.39 -10.00 14.14
N GLU A 334 0.73 -9.57 13.06
CA GLU A 334 1.09 -8.41 12.26
C GLU A 334 0.04 -7.29 12.45
N MET A 335 0.35 -6.10 11.95
CA MET A 335 -0.52 -4.93 12.08
C MET A 335 -1.96 -5.19 11.63
N ASN A 336 -2.14 -5.86 10.47
CA ASN A 336 -3.47 -6.14 9.94
C ASN A 336 -4.28 -7.11 10.81
N ASP A 337 -3.62 -8.06 11.49
CA ASP A 337 -4.31 -8.99 12.40
C ASP A 337 -5.02 -8.21 13.52
N ILE A 338 -4.34 -7.22 14.07
CA ILE A 338 -4.84 -6.34 15.14
C ILE A 338 -5.92 -5.39 14.61
N LEU A 339 -5.64 -4.70 13.50
CA LEU A 339 -6.55 -3.70 12.95
C LEU A 339 -7.85 -4.32 12.43
N LEU A 340 -7.79 -5.48 11.77
CA LEU A 340 -8.96 -6.17 11.26
C LEU A 340 -9.78 -6.84 12.38
N THR A 341 -9.13 -7.29 13.46
CA THR A 341 -9.86 -7.74 14.65
C THR A 341 -10.66 -6.57 15.26
N ALA A 342 -10.02 -5.42 15.46
CA ALA A 342 -10.70 -4.23 15.98
C ALA A 342 -11.84 -3.76 15.07
N LEU A 343 -11.62 -3.79 13.75
CA LEU A 343 -12.63 -3.47 12.74
C LEU A 343 -13.80 -4.44 12.80
N GLY A 344 -13.55 -5.75 12.83
CA GLY A 344 -14.59 -6.78 12.89
C GLY A 344 -15.46 -6.65 14.14
N LEU A 345 -14.84 -6.40 15.31
CA LEU A 345 -15.56 -6.18 16.56
C LEU A 345 -16.48 -4.93 16.50
N ALA A 346 -15.97 -3.82 15.94
CA ALA A 346 -16.74 -2.60 15.76
C ALA A 346 -17.88 -2.78 14.73
N LEU A 347 -17.64 -3.51 13.66
CA LEU A 347 -18.66 -3.85 12.65
C LEU A 347 -19.75 -4.75 13.24
N LYS A 348 -19.37 -5.77 14.02
CA LYS A 348 -20.34 -6.62 14.73
C LYS A 348 -21.24 -5.79 15.67
N GLU A 349 -20.64 -4.86 16.42
CA GLU A 349 -21.40 -3.98 17.30
C GLU A 349 -22.38 -3.09 16.51
N TRP A 350 -21.98 -2.60 15.33
CA TRP A 350 -22.83 -1.73 14.50
C TRP A 350 -23.89 -2.48 13.71
N THR A 351 -23.53 -3.62 13.09
CA THR A 351 -24.44 -4.38 12.21
C THR A 351 -25.28 -5.42 12.95
N GLY A 352 -24.76 -5.96 14.06
CA GLY A 352 -25.32 -7.12 14.75
C GLY A 352 -24.99 -8.47 14.11
N GLU A 353 -24.17 -8.48 13.07
CA GLU A 353 -23.81 -9.68 12.31
C GLU A 353 -22.47 -10.26 12.76
N ASP A 354 -22.35 -11.58 12.72
CA ASP A 354 -21.12 -12.30 13.09
C ASP A 354 -20.17 -12.53 11.92
N THR A 355 -20.66 -12.38 10.69
CA THR A 355 -19.93 -12.69 9.45
C THR A 355 -20.06 -11.52 8.50
N ILE A 356 -19.00 -10.74 8.36
CA ILE A 356 -19.05 -9.45 7.68
C ILE A 356 -17.97 -9.39 6.60
N GLY A 357 -18.36 -9.02 5.38
CA GLY A 357 -17.43 -8.83 4.27
C GLY A 357 -16.79 -7.44 4.29
N VAL A 358 -15.52 -7.39 3.95
CA VAL A 358 -14.76 -6.15 3.69
C VAL A 358 -13.91 -6.32 2.45
N HIS A 359 -13.72 -5.26 1.66
CA HIS A 359 -12.68 -5.23 0.65
C HIS A 359 -11.34 -4.89 1.31
N LEU A 360 -10.33 -5.71 1.07
CA LEU A 360 -8.95 -5.41 1.43
C LEU A 360 -8.16 -5.00 0.21
N GLU A 361 -7.21 -4.10 0.43
CA GLU A 361 -6.20 -3.74 -0.54
C GLU A 361 -4.82 -4.24 -0.09
N GLY A 362 -4.08 -4.86 -1.02
CA GLY A 362 -2.69 -5.23 -0.87
C GLY A 362 -1.80 -4.47 -1.85
N HIS A 363 -0.51 -4.45 -1.62
CA HIS A 363 0.45 -3.78 -2.53
C HIS A 363 0.59 -4.49 -3.89
N GLY A 364 0.12 -5.74 -4.02
CA GLY A 364 0.08 -6.49 -5.28
C GLY A 364 1.43 -6.90 -5.88
N ARG A 365 2.52 -6.77 -5.11
CA ARG A 365 3.89 -7.11 -5.53
C ARG A 365 4.38 -8.38 -4.86
N GLU A 366 3.49 -9.37 -4.76
CA GLU A 366 3.82 -10.69 -4.21
C GLU A 366 4.67 -11.51 -5.20
N ASP A 367 5.54 -12.37 -4.66
CA ASP A 367 6.45 -13.21 -5.44
C ASP A 367 5.74 -14.42 -6.07
N ILE A 368 4.69 -14.14 -6.88
CA ILE A 368 3.90 -15.19 -7.57
C ILE A 368 4.45 -15.56 -8.95
N LEU A 369 5.38 -14.79 -9.49
CA LEU A 369 5.95 -14.94 -10.83
C LEU A 369 7.46 -15.18 -10.73
N ASP A 370 7.86 -16.43 -10.91
CA ASP A 370 9.27 -16.81 -10.82
C ASP A 370 10.18 -15.97 -11.71
N GLY A 371 11.24 -15.45 -11.12
CA GLY A 371 12.28 -14.71 -11.83
C GLY A 371 11.88 -13.29 -12.26
N LEU A 372 10.70 -12.78 -11.85
CA LEU A 372 10.27 -11.41 -12.10
C LEU A 372 10.63 -10.52 -10.90
N ASN A 373 11.46 -9.52 -11.10
CA ASN A 373 11.78 -8.53 -10.09
C ASN A 373 11.09 -7.19 -10.44
N ILE A 374 10.14 -6.76 -9.62
CA ILE A 374 9.39 -5.52 -9.77
C ILE A 374 9.56 -4.57 -8.57
N THR A 375 10.60 -4.78 -7.75
CA THR A 375 10.82 -4.04 -6.50
C THR A 375 10.99 -2.53 -6.70
N ARG A 376 11.48 -2.09 -7.87
CA ARG A 376 11.60 -0.67 -8.25
C ARG A 376 10.76 -0.29 -9.49
N THR A 377 9.78 -1.09 -9.86
CA THR A 377 8.93 -0.79 -11.01
C THR A 377 7.79 0.15 -10.59
N VAL A 378 7.66 1.27 -11.30
CA VAL A 378 6.53 2.20 -11.15
C VAL A 378 5.33 1.70 -11.94
N GLY A 379 4.15 1.72 -11.31
CA GLY A 379 2.89 1.25 -11.89
C GLY A 379 1.80 1.11 -10.84
N TRP A 380 0.60 0.73 -11.22
CA TRP A 380 -0.47 0.39 -10.29
C TRP A 380 -0.55 -1.13 -10.12
N PHE A 381 -0.02 -1.64 -9.03
CA PHE A 381 0.04 -3.06 -8.70
C PHE A 381 -1.03 -3.50 -7.70
N THR A 382 -1.69 -2.58 -7.03
CA THR A 382 -2.66 -2.86 -5.96
C THR A 382 -3.52 -4.08 -6.29
N SER A 383 -3.58 -5.02 -5.37
CA SER A 383 -4.57 -6.10 -5.37
C SER A 383 -5.77 -5.69 -4.53
N MET A 384 -6.98 -6.04 -4.98
CA MET A 384 -8.21 -5.82 -4.24
C MET A 384 -8.98 -7.14 -4.19
N TYR A 385 -9.41 -7.54 -3.00
CA TYR A 385 -10.12 -8.80 -2.80
C TYR A 385 -11.06 -8.71 -1.59
N PRO A 386 -12.15 -9.50 -1.59
CA PRO A 386 -13.02 -9.59 -0.42
C PRO A 386 -12.39 -10.46 0.67
N MET A 387 -12.51 -10.04 1.91
CA MET A 387 -12.23 -10.83 3.10
C MET A 387 -13.48 -10.90 3.96
N ILE A 388 -13.68 -12.06 4.60
CA ILE A 388 -14.77 -12.27 5.55
C ILE A 388 -14.21 -12.21 6.96
N LEU A 389 -14.71 -11.26 7.76
CA LEU A 389 -14.39 -11.14 9.17
C LEU A 389 -15.41 -11.97 9.96
N GLU A 390 -14.96 -13.11 10.52
CA GLU A 390 -15.79 -13.96 11.36
C GLU A 390 -15.62 -13.58 12.84
N MET A 391 -16.65 -12.98 13.44
CA MET A 391 -16.64 -12.47 14.81
C MET A 391 -17.44 -13.34 15.78
N LYS A 392 -17.43 -14.67 15.58
CA LYS A 392 -18.17 -15.64 16.39
C LYS A 392 -17.63 -15.78 17.82
N HIS A 393 -16.37 -15.46 18.02
CA HIS A 393 -15.65 -15.55 19.29
C HIS A 393 -15.35 -14.16 19.90
N ALA A 394 -16.15 -13.16 19.58
CA ALA A 394 -15.94 -11.77 20.03
C ALA A 394 -15.89 -11.58 21.55
N ASP A 395 -16.45 -12.52 22.32
CA ASP A 395 -16.43 -12.54 23.79
C ASP A 395 -15.08 -13.07 24.35
N ASP A 396 -14.29 -13.77 23.53
CA ASP A 396 -12.95 -14.27 23.85
C ASP A 396 -11.92 -13.59 22.93
N LEU A 397 -11.32 -12.52 23.43
CA LEU A 397 -10.41 -11.70 22.64
C LEU A 397 -9.12 -12.43 22.22
N SER A 398 -8.60 -13.33 23.09
CA SER A 398 -7.42 -14.16 22.77
C SER A 398 -7.73 -15.08 21.58
N TYR A 399 -8.83 -15.82 21.65
CA TYR A 399 -9.25 -16.71 20.57
C TYR A 399 -9.54 -15.92 19.28
N GLN A 400 -10.27 -14.79 19.39
CA GLN A 400 -10.63 -13.97 18.23
C GLN A 400 -9.40 -13.40 17.49
N LEU A 401 -8.36 -12.98 18.23
CA LEU A 401 -7.10 -12.51 17.64
C LEU A 401 -6.35 -13.65 16.93
N LYS A 402 -6.24 -14.81 17.59
CA LYS A 402 -5.61 -16.00 16.98
C LYS A 402 -6.36 -16.42 15.72
N GLN A 403 -7.69 -16.44 15.75
CA GLN A 403 -8.52 -16.79 14.58
C GLN A 403 -8.33 -15.81 13.43
N MET A 404 -8.36 -14.49 13.70
CA MET A 404 -8.13 -13.48 12.67
C MET A 404 -6.76 -13.63 12.01
N LYS A 405 -5.72 -13.89 12.80
CA LYS A 405 -4.38 -14.16 12.29
C LYS A 405 -4.39 -15.36 11.33
N GLU A 406 -4.98 -16.48 11.75
CA GLU A 406 -5.05 -17.68 10.91
C GLU A 406 -5.87 -17.42 9.63
N ASP A 407 -7.02 -16.74 9.73
CA ASP A 407 -7.85 -16.40 8.57
C ASP A 407 -7.06 -15.58 7.53
N ILE A 408 -6.25 -14.63 7.97
CA ILE A 408 -5.40 -13.82 7.08
C ILE A 408 -4.28 -14.67 6.46
N ARG A 409 -3.64 -15.57 7.23
CA ARG A 409 -2.56 -16.45 6.73
C ARG A 409 -3.06 -17.47 5.71
N HIS A 410 -4.33 -17.89 5.81
CA HIS A 410 -4.95 -18.83 4.86
C HIS A 410 -5.34 -18.19 3.53
N ILE A 411 -5.31 -16.85 3.39
CA ILE A 411 -5.60 -16.20 2.11
C ILE A 411 -4.47 -16.51 1.10
N PRO A 412 -4.75 -17.21 -0.02
CA PRO A 412 -3.73 -17.60 -0.98
C PRO A 412 -3.02 -16.36 -1.55
N ASN A 413 -1.69 -16.38 -1.56
CA ASN A 413 -0.85 -15.31 -2.09
C ASN A 413 -1.29 -13.91 -1.66
N LYS A 414 -1.74 -13.77 -0.41
CA LYS A 414 -2.22 -12.50 0.16
C LYS A 414 -3.29 -11.81 -0.69
N GLY A 415 -4.13 -12.58 -1.35
CA GLY A 415 -5.29 -12.12 -2.12
C GLY A 415 -5.02 -11.64 -3.54
N VAL A 416 -3.77 -11.62 -4.01
CA VAL A 416 -3.41 -11.20 -5.38
C VAL A 416 -4.15 -12.02 -6.44
N GLY A 417 -4.35 -13.31 -6.18
CA GLY A 417 -5.00 -14.24 -7.09
C GLY A 417 -6.46 -13.91 -7.39
N TYR A 418 -7.19 -13.26 -6.49
CA TYR A 418 -8.60 -12.92 -6.70
C TYR A 418 -8.82 -12.06 -7.95
N GLY A 419 -8.06 -10.96 -8.07
CA GLY A 419 -8.16 -10.09 -9.23
C GLY A 419 -7.72 -10.78 -10.54
N ILE A 420 -6.71 -11.66 -10.47
CA ILE A 420 -6.25 -12.45 -11.61
C ILE A 420 -7.35 -13.39 -12.06
N LEU A 421 -7.98 -14.16 -11.15
CA LEU A 421 -9.11 -15.04 -11.45
C LEU A 421 -10.27 -14.26 -12.07
N ARG A 422 -10.67 -13.16 -11.44
CA ARG A 422 -11.84 -12.38 -11.87
C ARG A 422 -11.64 -11.76 -13.25
N TYR A 423 -10.51 -11.10 -13.50
CA TYR A 423 -10.33 -10.22 -14.64
C TYR A 423 -9.47 -10.78 -15.77
N VAL A 424 -8.59 -11.75 -15.51
CA VAL A 424 -7.60 -12.23 -16.48
C VAL A 424 -7.80 -13.68 -16.87
N THR A 425 -8.17 -14.54 -15.92
CA THR A 425 -8.42 -15.97 -16.17
C THR A 425 -9.53 -16.18 -17.19
N ALA A 426 -9.34 -17.14 -18.10
CA ALA A 426 -10.30 -17.49 -19.12
C ALA A 426 -11.64 -17.99 -18.52
N PRO A 427 -12.79 -17.67 -19.13
CA PRO A 427 -14.11 -18.01 -18.58
C PRO A 427 -14.30 -19.49 -18.25
N GLU A 428 -13.76 -20.39 -19.07
CA GLU A 428 -13.86 -21.84 -18.90
C GLU A 428 -13.19 -22.37 -17.62
N HIS A 429 -12.30 -21.60 -17.01
CA HIS A 429 -11.60 -21.99 -15.79
C HIS A 429 -12.24 -21.42 -14.50
N LYS A 430 -13.27 -20.60 -14.65
CA LYS A 430 -13.97 -19.94 -13.54
C LYS A 430 -15.49 -20.05 -13.58
N GLU A 431 -16.03 -21.06 -14.27
CA GLU A 431 -17.49 -21.24 -14.46
C GLU A 431 -18.29 -21.34 -13.14
N ASN A 432 -17.64 -21.75 -12.04
CA ASN A 432 -18.28 -21.91 -10.73
C ASN A 432 -17.96 -20.76 -9.75
N LEU A 433 -17.41 -19.65 -10.22
CA LEU A 433 -17.14 -18.46 -9.43
C LEU A 433 -18.07 -17.33 -9.89
N SER A 434 -18.80 -16.74 -8.94
CA SER A 434 -19.76 -15.66 -9.21
C SER A 434 -19.16 -14.27 -9.10
N PHE A 435 -18.16 -14.10 -8.21
CA PHE A 435 -17.57 -12.81 -7.85
C PHE A 435 -18.61 -11.79 -7.35
N GLU A 436 -19.64 -12.28 -6.63
CA GLU A 436 -20.76 -11.46 -6.13
C GLU A 436 -20.55 -10.88 -4.73
N ILE A 437 -19.51 -11.29 -4.01
CA ILE A 437 -19.17 -10.66 -2.72
C ILE A 437 -18.61 -9.26 -3.03
N ASP A 438 -19.46 -8.24 -2.87
CA ASP A 438 -19.14 -6.82 -3.11
C ASP A 438 -19.48 -5.99 -1.86
N PRO A 439 -18.59 -5.93 -0.86
CA PRO A 439 -18.82 -5.21 0.38
C PRO A 439 -18.95 -3.69 0.21
N ASP A 440 -19.83 -3.07 0.99
CA ASP A 440 -19.99 -1.60 1.08
C ASP A 440 -18.74 -0.89 1.67
N ILE A 441 -17.80 -1.66 2.25
CA ILE A 441 -16.68 -1.14 3.03
C ILE A 441 -15.34 -1.61 2.45
N SER A 442 -14.39 -0.70 2.33
CA SER A 442 -12.98 -1.02 2.06
C SER A 442 -12.09 -0.68 3.25
N PHE A 443 -11.02 -1.45 3.43
CA PHE A 443 -10.01 -1.23 4.44
C PHE A 443 -8.61 -1.30 3.81
N ASN A 444 -7.78 -0.30 4.11
CA ASN A 444 -6.40 -0.25 3.67
C ASN A 444 -5.48 0.31 4.77
N TYR A 445 -4.41 -0.39 5.08
CA TYR A 445 -3.34 0.12 5.93
C TYR A 445 -2.10 0.41 5.08
N LEU A 446 -1.73 1.70 5.00
CA LEU A 446 -0.68 2.19 4.10
C LEU A 446 0.74 2.07 4.69
N GLY A 447 0.86 1.54 5.92
CA GLY A 447 2.14 1.44 6.60
C GLY A 447 2.63 2.77 7.18
N GLN A 448 3.93 2.84 7.43
CA GLN A 448 4.58 4.00 8.03
C GLN A 448 5.16 4.91 6.94
N PHE A 449 4.82 6.19 7.02
CA PHE A 449 5.46 7.26 6.25
C PHE A 449 6.49 7.94 7.15
N ASN A 450 7.77 7.68 6.92
CA ASN A 450 8.85 8.44 7.53
C ASN A 450 9.01 9.77 6.80
N GLU A 451 9.62 10.78 7.45
CA GLU A 451 9.97 12.04 6.80
C GLU A 451 10.71 11.77 5.48
N MET A 452 10.26 12.46 4.42
CA MET A 452 10.55 12.17 3.02
C MET A 452 11.96 12.50 2.56
N SER A 453 12.96 12.30 3.32
CA SER A 453 14.38 12.10 3.03
C SER A 453 15.25 12.57 4.20
N ASP A 454 16.22 11.78 4.56
CA ASP A 454 17.36 12.18 5.42
C ASP A 454 18.19 13.34 4.81
N SER A 455 17.93 13.69 3.54
CA SER A 455 18.63 14.78 2.84
C SER A 455 18.25 16.17 3.35
N GLY A 456 17.13 16.32 4.05
CA GLY A 456 16.64 17.62 4.55
C GLY A 456 16.29 18.65 3.45
N LEU A 457 16.33 18.24 2.16
CA LEU A 457 16.06 19.15 1.02
C LEU A 457 14.58 19.48 0.86
N PHE A 458 13.73 18.49 1.11
CA PHE A 458 12.29 18.60 0.95
C PHE A 458 11.57 17.96 2.12
N THR A 459 10.45 18.55 2.49
CA THR A 459 9.50 17.99 3.45
C THR A 459 8.12 17.90 2.80
N ARG A 460 7.20 17.17 3.42
CA ARG A 460 5.81 17.22 3.01
C ARG A 460 5.25 18.61 3.31
N SER A 461 4.57 19.22 2.35
CA SER A 461 3.91 20.49 2.53
C SER A 461 2.56 20.32 3.24
N GLY A 462 2.21 21.26 4.12
CA GLY A 462 0.87 21.37 4.69
C GLY A 462 -0.14 22.07 3.77
N MET A 463 0.30 22.59 2.60
CA MET A 463 -0.56 23.26 1.64
C MET A 463 -1.45 22.25 0.90
N PRO A 464 -2.68 22.67 0.48
CA PRO A 464 -3.59 21.79 -0.24
C PRO A 464 -3.02 21.37 -1.60
N SER A 465 -3.19 20.10 -1.94
CA SER A 465 -2.79 19.55 -3.23
C SER A 465 -3.92 19.57 -4.28
N GLY A 466 -5.09 20.12 -3.94
CA GLY A 466 -6.30 20.07 -4.75
C GLY A 466 -7.01 18.71 -4.66
N GLN A 467 -8.09 18.58 -5.43
CA GLN A 467 -8.90 17.38 -5.47
C GLN A 467 -8.24 16.33 -6.36
N SER A 468 -7.82 15.21 -5.77
CA SER A 468 -7.22 14.09 -6.51
C SER A 468 -8.24 13.30 -7.33
N LEU A 469 -9.50 13.29 -6.92
CA LEU A 469 -10.60 12.59 -7.60
C LEU A 469 -11.64 13.60 -8.05
N SER A 470 -12.21 13.37 -9.24
CA SER A 470 -13.31 14.20 -9.74
C SER A 470 -14.50 14.16 -8.77
N PRO A 471 -15.06 15.34 -8.42
CA PRO A 471 -16.26 15.39 -7.59
C PRO A 471 -17.48 14.76 -8.27
N ASP A 472 -17.44 14.58 -9.59
CA ASP A 472 -18.53 14.02 -10.39
C ASP A 472 -18.44 12.52 -10.60
N THR A 473 -17.32 11.90 -10.24
CA THR A 473 -17.15 10.46 -10.33
C THR A 473 -17.86 9.73 -9.18
N GLU A 474 -18.19 8.48 -9.40
CA GLU A 474 -18.83 7.62 -8.41
C GLU A 474 -17.82 7.16 -7.35
N LYS A 475 -18.26 7.12 -6.09
CA LYS A 475 -17.51 6.53 -4.98
C LYS A 475 -17.67 5.00 -5.02
N PRO A 476 -16.57 4.23 -5.11
CA PRO A 476 -16.65 2.76 -5.26
C PRO A 476 -17.30 2.05 -4.07
N ASN A 477 -17.00 2.49 -2.86
CA ASN A 477 -17.49 1.90 -1.63
C ASN A 477 -18.28 2.96 -0.83
N ALA A 478 -19.24 2.55 -0.05
CA ALA A 478 -20.02 3.45 0.79
C ALA A 478 -19.19 4.04 1.94
N LEU A 479 -18.20 3.26 2.42
CA LEU A 479 -17.26 3.63 3.48
C LEU A 479 -15.86 3.11 3.14
N ASP A 480 -14.88 4.01 3.08
CA ASP A 480 -13.46 3.65 2.97
C ASP A 480 -12.75 3.96 4.28
N ILE A 481 -11.99 2.99 4.78
CA ILE A 481 -11.19 3.12 6.00
C ILE A 481 -9.73 3.01 5.62
N VAL A 482 -8.97 4.07 5.91
CA VAL A 482 -7.54 4.13 5.61
C VAL A 482 -6.76 4.43 6.87
N GLY A 483 -5.77 3.58 7.17
CA GLY A 483 -4.84 3.75 8.28
C GLY A 483 -3.43 4.04 7.79
N PHE A 484 -2.71 4.91 8.49
CA PHE A 484 -1.30 5.16 8.24
C PHE A 484 -0.61 5.70 9.50
N ILE A 485 0.71 5.59 9.54
CA ILE A 485 1.53 6.18 10.61
C ILE A 485 2.41 7.25 9.99
N GLU A 486 2.34 8.46 10.53
CA GLU A 486 3.17 9.59 10.14
C GLU A 486 3.70 10.28 11.41
N ASN A 487 4.99 10.60 11.42
CA ASN A 487 5.67 11.23 12.57
C ASN A 487 5.43 10.47 13.90
N GLY A 488 5.45 9.14 13.86
CA GLY A 488 5.25 8.29 15.03
C GLY A 488 3.81 8.26 15.57
N GLN A 489 2.84 8.75 14.81
CA GLN A 489 1.44 8.79 15.21
C GLN A 489 0.55 8.10 14.18
N MET A 490 -0.20 7.08 14.62
CA MET A 490 -1.19 6.42 13.79
C MET A 490 -2.45 7.26 13.66
N THR A 491 -2.92 7.41 12.43
CA THR A 491 -4.19 8.04 12.10
C THR A 491 -5.06 7.07 11.30
N MET A 492 -6.32 6.95 11.70
CA MET A 492 -7.36 6.22 10.97
C MET A 492 -8.39 7.21 10.45
N THR A 493 -8.66 7.15 9.14
CA THR A 493 -9.61 8.01 8.45
C THR A 493 -10.75 7.18 7.88
N PHE A 494 -11.97 7.66 8.05
CA PHE A 494 -13.22 7.05 7.62
C PHE A 494 -13.88 7.98 6.61
N ALA A 495 -13.73 7.69 5.32
CA ALA A 495 -14.32 8.47 4.23
C ALA A 495 -15.68 7.85 3.84
N TYR A 496 -16.76 8.55 4.10
CA TYR A 496 -18.13 8.05 3.95
C TYR A 496 -18.97 8.91 3.03
N HIS A 497 -20.04 8.32 2.51
CA HIS A 497 -21.03 9.00 1.69
C HIS A 497 -22.08 9.71 2.54
N SER A 498 -22.02 11.06 2.61
CA SER A 498 -22.83 11.87 3.54
C SER A 498 -24.35 11.89 3.24
N LEU A 499 -24.76 11.44 2.04
CA LEU A 499 -26.18 11.26 1.73
C LEU A 499 -26.73 9.91 2.21
N GLU A 500 -25.85 8.94 2.55
CA GLU A 500 -26.22 7.63 3.06
C GLU A 500 -26.03 7.53 4.58
N PHE A 501 -25.00 8.18 5.12
CA PHE A 501 -24.68 8.15 6.55
C PHE A 501 -24.70 9.53 7.17
N HIS A 502 -25.14 9.61 8.42
CA HIS A 502 -24.94 10.79 9.25
C HIS A 502 -23.51 10.80 9.80
N GLU A 503 -22.91 11.97 9.93
CA GLU A 503 -21.60 12.13 10.56
C GLU A 503 -21.55 11.47 11.96
N LYS A 504 -22.61 11.63 12.76
CA LYS A 504 -22.72 11.02 14.09
C LYS A 504 -22.66 9.50 14.05
N THR A 505 -23.24 8.86 13.04
CA THR A 505 -23.21 7.39 12.88
C THR A 505 -21.78 6.92 12.63
N ILE A 506 -21.08 7.57 11.70
CA ILE A 506 -19.69 7.22 11.40
C ILE A 506 -18.74 7.60 12.54
N GLN A 507 -19.00 8.73 13.24
CA GLN A 507 -18.22 9.08 14.45
C GLN A 507 -18.37 8.01 15.53
N SER A 508 -19.61 7.54 15.80
CA SER A 508 -19.84 6.47 16.78
C SER A 508 -19.15 5.17 16.39
N PHE A 509 -19.15 4.82 15.10
CA PHE A 509 -18.42 3.66 14.58
C PHE A 509 -16.91 3.83 14.73
N SER A 510 -16.36 5.01 14.38
CA SER A 510 -14.95 5.35 14.56
C SER A 510 -14.51 5.27 16.03
N ASP A 511 -15.34 5.77 16.94
CA ASP A 511 -15.09 5.70 18.39
C ASP A 511 -15.12 4.26 18.91
N SER A 512 -16.05 3.42 18.42
CA SER A 512 -16.13 1.99 18.72
C SER A 512 -14.87 1.26 18.22
N PHE A 513 -14.47 1.51 16.97
CA PHE A 513 -13.23 0.94 16.42
C PHE A 513 -12.00 1.30 17.28
N LYS A 514 -11.84 2.60 17.61
CA LYS A 514 -10.76 3.05 18.49
C LYS A 514 -10.82 2.37 19.86
N GLY A 515 -12.03 2.25 20.43
CA GLY A 515 -12.23 1.59 21.73
C GLY A 515 -11.82 0.12 21.72
N HIS A 516 -12.15 -0.63 20.66
CA HIS A 516 -11.73 -2.02 20.50
C HIS A 516 -10.22 -2.13 20.26
N LEU A 517 -9.65 -1.24 19.46
CA LEU A 517 -8.20 -1.21 19.21
C LEU A 517 -7.40 -1.00 20.51
N LEU A 518 -7.83 -0.06 21.36
CA LEU A 518 -7.18 0.18 22.66
C LEU A 518 -7.34 -1.02 23.61
N LYS A 519 -8.51 -1.68 23.62
CA LYS A 519 -8.72 -2.91 24.42
C LYS A 519 -7.79 -4.04 23.95
N ILE A 520 -7.55 -4.17 22.64
CA ILE A 520 -6.64 -5.17 22.08
C ILE A 520 -5.21 -4.86 22.52
N ILE A 521 -4.78 -3.59 22.42
CA ILE A 521 -3.45 -3.17 22.89
C ILE A 521 -3.28 -3.54 24.36
N ASP A 522 -4.20 -3.14 25.24
CA ASP A 522 -4.14 -3.43 26.67
C ASP A 522 -4.12 -4.95 26.93
N HIS A 523 -4.94 -5.72 26.20
CA HIS A 523 -5.00 -7.17 26.33
C HIS A 523 -3.65 -7.83 25.97
N CYS A 524 -3.06 -7.48 24.84
CA CYS A 524 -1.79 -8.05 24.40
C CYS A 524 -0.64 -7.69 25.36
N LEU A 525 -0.60 -6.43 25.84
CA LEU A 525 0.41 -5.99 26.80
C LEU A 525 0.29 -6.66 28.19
N ALA A 526 -0.88 -7.20 28.51
CA ALA A 526 -1.13 -7.91 29.78
C ALA A 526 -0.81 -9.41 29.72
N GLN A 527 -0.44 -9.95 28.55
CA GLN A 527 -0.08 -11.37 28.43
C GLN A 527 1.27 -11.68 29.09
N ASP A 528 1.34 -12.78 29.80
CA ASP A 528 2.56 -13.21 30.53
C ASP A 528 3.64 -13.83 29.61
N GLY A 529 3.31 -14.10 28.33
CA GLY A 529 4.21 -14.67 27.34
C GLY A 529 3.49 -14.99 26.02
N PRO A 530 4.23 -15.35 24.95
CA PRO A 530 3.64 -15.61 23.66
C PRO A 530 2.82 -16.89 23.64
N GLU A 531 1.66 -16.84 22.99
CA GLU A 531 0.87 -18.00 22.61
C GLU A 531 1.01 -18.26 21.11
N LEU A 532 1.36 -19.49 20.73
CA LEU A 532 1.54 -19.88 19.34
C LEU A 532 0.20 -20.24 18.70
N THR A 533 0.14 -20.06 17.39
CA THR A 533 -0.97 -20.47 16.52
C THR A 533 -0.48 -21.49 15.49
N PRO A 534 -1.36 -22.24 14.79
CA PRO A 534 -0.97 -23.24 13.80
C PRO A 534 0.03 -22.72 12.76
N SER A 535 -0.17 -21.53 12.24
CA SER A 535 0.75 -20.92 11.25
C SER A 535 2.17 -20.69 11.79
N ASP A 536 2.34 -20.47 13.10
CA ASP A 536 3.67 -20.36 13.74
C ASP A 536 4.43 -21.68 13.76
N LEU A 537 3.69 -22.81 13.69
CA LEU A 537 4.25 -24.17 13.67
C LEU A 537 4.50 -24.69 12.24
N GLY A 538 4.09 -23.93 11.23
CA GLY A 538 4.18 -24.31 9.81
C GLY A 538 3.24 -25.46 9.44
N ASP A 539 2.12 -25.62 10.15
CA ASP A 539 1.12 -26.66 9.92
C ASP A 539 -0.22 -26.00 9.52
N ASP A 540 -0.44 -25.89 8.21
CA ASP A 540 -1.64 -25.27 7.64
C ASP A 540 -2.90 -26.14 7.79
N ASP A 541 -2.77 -27.41 8.13
CA ASP A 541 -3.89 -28.36 8.31
C ASP A 541 -4.40 -28.41 9.76
N LEU A 542 -3.62 -27.90 10.72
CA LEU A 542 -3.97 -27.87 12.14
C LEU A 542 -4.94 -26.71 12.44
N THR A 543 -6.01 -26.99 13.17
CA THR A 543 -6.93 -25.96 13.65
C THR A 543 -6.54 -25.42 15.02
N LEU A 544 -7.02 -24.21 15.39
CA LEU A 544 -6.80 -23.65 16.74
C LEU A 544 -7.33 -24.59 17.83
N ASP A 545 -8.53 -25.15 17.65
CA ASP A 545 -9.14 -26.09 18.61
C ASP A 545 -8.33 -27.37 18.80
N GLU A 546 -7.66 -27.87 17.76
CA GLU A 546 -6.78 -29.01 17.82
C GLU A 546 -5.46 -28.67 18.52
N LEU A 547 -4.91 -27.50 18.23
CA LEU A 547 -3.70 -27.00 18.91
C LEU A 547 -3.96 -26.81 20.41
N ASP A 548 -5.06 -26.13 20.80
CA ASP A 548 -5.42 -25.96 22.21
C ASP A 548 -5.54 -27.29 22.95
N LYS A 549 -6.16 -28.31 22.34
CA LYS A 549 -6.22 -29.68 22.92
C LYS A 549 -4.86 -30.33 23.05
N LEU A 550 -3.94 -30.10 22.11
CA LEU A 550 -2.57 -30.61 22.19
C LEU A 550 -1.79 -29.96 23.32
N MET A 551 -1.96 -28.63 23.48
CA MET A 551 -1.31 -27.88 24.56
C MET A 551 -1.84 -28.22 25.95
N GLU A 552 -3.12 -28.63 26.10
CA GLU A 552 -3.67 -29.11 27.36
C GLU A 552 -3.11 -30.48 27.80
N ILE A 553 -2.55 -31.28 26.87
CA ILE A 553 -2.01 -32.62 27.11
C ILE A 553 -0.52 -32.57 27.50
N LEU A 554 0.18 -31.52 27.06
CA LEU A 554 1.62 -31.31 27.34
C LEU A 554 1.82 -30.62 28.68
#